data_3ba4bc47d7b1184505f6eba5dcf967d3
#
_entry.id   3ba4bc47d7b1184505f6eba5dcf967d3
#
_cell.length_a   1.000
_cell.length_b   1.000
_cell.length_c   1.000
_cell.angle_alpha   90.00
_cell.angle_beta   90.00
_cell.angle_gamma   90.00
#
_symmetry.space_group_name_H-M   'P 1'
#
loop_
_entity.id
_entity.type
_entity.pdbx_description
1 polymer ?
#
loop_
_entity_poly.entity_id
_entity_poly.type
_entity_poly.pdbx_seq_one_letter_code
_entity_poly.pdbx_strand_id
1 'polypeptide(L)'
;MTTDSFRFVGYPVRVHAGQDAISRLTDEVDRLRVQRLLVVCGQSVADKTDLVDRVKAAVGDRVAGGFAGGKTGSPLTSVLEGVAAAREVDADGIVAVGGGSAVVTARGITILLAEKGTAQELCTQYPEGKPPVSPRLMAPKIPNFIVLTTATTAATRAGTALIDPESGH
;
A
#
# COMPACT_ATOMS: atom_id res chain seq x y z
N MET A 1 40.77 14.46 -1.05
CA MET A 1 39.48 13.99 -0.46
C MET A 1 38.46 14.06 -1.58
N THR A 2 38.09 12.92 -2.15
CA THR A 2 36.97 12.84 -3.11
C THR A 2 35.69 13.08 -2.32
N THR A 3 34.98 14.15 -2.60
CA THR A 3 33.66 14.39 -2.04
C THR A 3 32.71 13.43 -2.75
N ASP A 4 32.29 12.38 -2.06
CA ASP A 4 31.25 11.49 -2.59
C ASP A 4 29.97 12.32 -2.75
N SER A 5 29.54 12.49 -4.00
CA SER A 5 28.28 13.17 -4.29
C SER A 5 27.13 12.16 -4.23
N PHE A 6 26.02 12.51 -3.58
CA PHE A 6 24.84 11.69 -3.60
C PHE A 6 23.62 12.51 -4.00
N ARG A 7 22.60 11.84 -4.55
CA ARG A 7 21.30 12.41 -4.85
C ARG A 7 20.25 11.73 -3.98
N PHE A 8 19.47 12.53 -3.26
CA PHE A 8 18.30 12.06 -2.53
C PHE A 8 17.04 12.65 -3.15
N VAL A 9 16.03 11.79 -3.33
CA VAL A 9 14.69 12.20 -3.75
C VAL A 9 13.71 11.68 -2.70
N GLY A 10 13.07 12.58 -1.97
CA GLY A 10 12.02 12.24 -1.00
C GLY A 10 10.75 11.80 -1.70
N TYR A 11 10.07 10.80 -1.14
CA TYR A 11 8.72 10.43 -1.55
C TYR A 11 7.72 11.42 -0.92
N PRO A 12 6.89 12.11 -1.71
CA PRO A 12 5.97 13.10 -1.17
C PRO A 12 4.86 12.41 -0.38
N VAL A 13 4.78 12.69 0.92
CA VAL A 13 3.72 12.23 1.81
C VAL A 13 3.11 13.41 2.54
N ARG A 14 1.81 13.35 2.84
CA ARG A 14 1.13 14.22 3.79
C ARG A 14 0.88 13.43 5.06
N VAL A 15 1.24 13.99 6.19
CA VAL A 15 1.08 13.35 7.49
C VAL A 15 0.14 14.18 8.34
N HIS A 16 -0.93 13.57 8.79
CA HIS A 16 -1.84 14.10 9.78
C HIS A 16 -1.62 13.34 11.09
N ALA A 17 -1.25 14.02 12.14
CA ALA A 17 -1.02 13.43 13.46
C ALA A 17 -1.81 14.22 14.51
N GLY A 18 -2.39 13.50 15.45
CA GLY A 18 -3.19 14.08 16.54
C GLY A 18 -4.37 13.21 16.91
N GLN A 19 -5.16 13.65 17.89
CA GLN A 19 -6.23 12.86 18.49
C GLN A 19 -7.29 12.41 17.48
N ASP A 20 -7.65 13.25 16.50
CA ASP A 20 -8.69 12.97 15.52
C ASP A 20 -8.14 12.91 14.08
N ALA A 21 -6.89 12.46 13.93
CA ALA A 21 -6.22 12.44 12.62
C ALA A 21 -6.98 11.64 11.54
N ILE A 22 -7.77 10.61 11.92
CA ILE A 22 -8.57 9.84 10.97
C ILE A 22 -9.64 10.70 10.29
N SER A 23 -10.20 11.72 10.94
CA SER A 23 -11.17 12.61 10.33
C SER A 23 -10.63 13.37 9.12
N ARG A 24 -9.31 13.59 9.08
CA ARG A 24 -8.63 14.24 7.93
C ARG A 24 -8.56 13.36 6.68
N LEU A 25 -8.91 12.08 6.80
CA LEU A 25 -8.98 11.19 5.64
C LEU A 25 -9.99 11.69 4.62
N THR A 26 -11.11 12.24 5.04
CA THR A 26 -12.12 12.84 4.16
C THR A 26 -11.53 13.95 3.31
N ASP A 27 -10.79 14.88 3.92
CA ASP A 27 -10.17 16.01 3.20
C ASP A 27 -9.20 15.52 2.12
N GLU A 28 -8.42 14.46 2.40
CA GLU A 28 -7.45 13.91 1.46
C GLU A 28 -8.12 13.09 0.34
N VAL A 29 -9.19 12.37 0.66
CA VAL A 29 -10.01 11.63 -0.32
C VAL A 29 -10.68 12.61 -1.27
N ASP A 30 -11.27 13.71 -0.75
CA ASP A 30 -11.89 14.77 -1.54
C ASP A 30 -10.86 15.47 -2.45
N ARG A 31 -9.72 15.81 -1.90
CA ARG A 31 -8.63 16.46 -2.64
C ARG A 31 -8.19 15.65 -3.85
N LEU A 32 -8.16 14.32 -3.73
CA LEU A 32 -7.76 13.41 -4.80
C LEU A 32 -8.96 12.89 -5.62
N ARG A 33 -10.19 13.32 -5.29
CA ARG A 33 -11.44 12.98 -5.96
C ARG A 33 -11.72 11.47 -6.02
N VAL A 34 -11.27 10.73 -5.01
CA VAL A 34 -11.49 9.29 -4.91
C VAL A 34 -12.95 9.02 -4.53
N GLN A 35 -13.58 8.08 -5.23
CA GLN A 35 -14.99 7.74 -5.05
C GLN A 35 -15.20 6.30 -4.55
N ARG A 36 -14.24 5.41 -4.80
CA ARG A 36 -14.39 3.97 -4.54
C ARG A 36 -13.15 3.44 -3.81
N LEU A 37 -13.21 3.45 -2.49
CA LEU A 37 -12.11 3.03 -1.63
C LEU A 37 -12.20 1.53 -1.33
N LEU A 38 -11.07 0.81 -1.48
CA LEU A 38 -10.86 -0.48 -0.85
C LEU A 38 -10.13 -0.28 0.47
N VAL A 39 -10.71 -0.74 1.58
CA VAL A 39 -10.03 -0.76 2.89
C VAL A 39 -9.24 -2.06 3.01
N VAL A 40 -7.91 -1.96 3.18
CA VAL A 40 -6.98 -3.10 3.30
C VAL A 40 -6.44 -3.15 4.71
N CYS A 41 -6.62 -4.27 5.40
CA CYS A 41 -6.09 -4.48 6.76
C CYS A 41 -5.72 -5.95 6.98
N GLY A 42 -5.16 -6.26 8.15
CA GLY A 42 -5.02 -7.64 8.61
C GLY A 42 -6.27 -8.08 9.40
N GLN A 43 -6.50 -9.39 9.49
CA GLN A 43 -7.68 -9.97 10.17
C GLN A 43 -7.82 -9.46 11.62
N SER A 44 -6.71 -9.36 12.35
CA SER A 44 -6.75 -8.88 13.74
C SER A 44 -7.19 -7.41 13.89
N VAL A 45 -6.93 -6.57 12.90
CA VAL A 45 -7.43 -5.19 12.87
C VAL A 45 -8.93 -5.18 12.59
N ALA A 46 -9.39 -6.01 11.65
CA ALA A 46 -10.80 -6.12 11.32
C ALA A 46 -11.64 -6.64 12.50
N ASP A 47 -11.14 -7.65 13.21
CA ASP A 47 -11.93 -8.36 14.24
C ASP A 47 -11.82 -7.75 15.64
N LYS A 48 -10.70 -7.08 15.95
CA LYS A 48 -10.36 -6.70 17.34
C LYS A 48 -10.28 -5.20 17.58
N THR A 49 -10.53 -4.37 16.57
CA THR A 49 -10.47 -2.91 16.69
C THR A 49 -11.65 -2.24 15.99
N ASP A 50 -11.92 -1.00 16.37
CA ASP A 50 -12.93 -0.13 15.73
C ASP A 50 -12.38 0.68 14.54
N LEU A 51 -11.11 0.45 14.17
CA LEU A 51 -10.42 1.32 13.20
C LEU A 51 -11.05 1.29 11.81
N VAL A 52 -11.50 0.12 11.36
CA VAL A 52 -12.19 0.01 10.07
C VAL A 52 -13.52 0.77 10.09
N ASP A 53 -14.26 0.70 11.19
CA ASP A 53 -15.52 1.42 11.33
C ASP A 53 -15.30 2.93 11.45
N ARG A 54 -14.23 3.36 12.11
CA ARG A 54 -13.83 4.77 12.16
C ARG A 54 -13.44 5.30 10.77
N VAL A 55 -12.75 4.49 9.96
CA VAL A 55 -12.46 4.83 8.55
C VAL A 55 -13.76 4.96 7.76
N LYS A 56 -14.68 3.99 7.88
CA LYS A 56 -16.01 4.05 7.24
C LYS A 56 -16.79 5.29 7.68
N ALA A 57 -16.79 5.60 8.98
CA ALA A 57 -17.46 6.80 9.50
C ALA A 57 -16.86 8.09 8.94
N ALA A 58 -15.54 8.14 8.71
CA ALA A 58 -14.87 9.32 8.17
C ALA A 58 -15.17 9.55 6.69
N VAL A 59 -15.18 8.48 5.84
CA VAL A 59 -15.30 8.64 4.38
C VAL A 59 -16.68 8.25 3.81
N GLY A 60 -17.56 7.70 4.64
CA GLY A 60 -18.93 7.38 4.30
C GLY A 60 -19.05 6.35 3.17
N ASP A 61 -19.99 6.60 2.25
CA ASP A 61 -20.36 5.69 1.15
C ASP A 61 -19.23 5.47 0.12
N ARG A 62 -18.10 6.16 0.26
CA ARG A 62 -16.94 5.93 -0.60
C ARG A 62 -16.22 4.61 -0.31
N VAL A 63 -16.48 3.94 0.81
CA VAL A 63 -15.97 2.59 1.05
C VAL A 63 -16.75 1.60 0.19
N ALA A 64 -16.16 1.22 -0.93
CA ALA A 64 -16.74 0.26 -1.87
C ALA A 64 -16.51 -1.20 -1.45
N GLY A 65 -15.45 -1.47 -0.67
CA GLY A 65 -15.15 -2.83 -0.19
C GLY A 65 -14.08 -2.88 0.89
N GLY A 66 -13.88 -4.08 1.43
CA GLY A 66 -12.86 -4.37 2.43
C GLY A 66 -12.08 -5.64 2.11
N PHE A 67 -10.81 -5.66 2.43
CA PHE A 67 -9.92 -6.80 2.31
C PHE A 67 -9.10 -6.98 3.59
N ALA A 68 -9.45 -7.99 4.39
CA ALA A 68 -8.77 -8.30 5.66
C ALA A 68 -7.63 -9.32 5.52
N GLY A 69 -7.19 -9.57 4.28
CA GLY A 69 -6.18 -10.57 3.94
C GLY A 69 -4.72 -10.14 4.16
N GLY A 70 -4.45 -8.97 4.76
CA GLY A 70 -3.09 -8.54 5.07
C GLY A 70 -2.43 -9.46 6.09
N LYS A 71 -1.35 -10.15 5.69
CA LYS A 71 -0.61 -11.13 6.50
C LYS A 71 0.81 -10.65 6.79
N THR A 72 1.41 -11.14 7.87
CA THR A 72 2.82 -10.92 8.19
C THR A 72 3.70 -11.34 7.01
N GLY A 73 4.69 -10.49 6.67
CA GLY A 73 5.56 -10.72 5.51
C GLY A 73 4.93 -10.39 4.16
N SER A 74 3.64 -10.01 4.13
CA SER A 74 2.92 -9.62 2.90
C SER A 74 3.13 -10.62 1.77
N PRO A 75 2.64 -11.89 1.91
CA PRO A 75 2.79 -12.91 0.87
C PRO A 75 2.18 -12.45 -0.46
N LEU A 76 2.83 -12.78 -1.56
CA LEU A 76 2.36 -12.45 -2.91
C LEU A 76 0.93 -12.95 -3.17
N THR A 77 0.59 -14.15 -2.68
CA THR A 77 -0.77 -14.71 -2.79
C THR A 77 -1.81 -13.79 -2.17
N SER A 78 -1.54 -13.26 -0.96
CA SER A 78 -2.42 -12.29 -0.29
C SER A 78 -2.55 -10.98 -1.09
N VAL A 79 -1.47 -10.52 -1.70
CA VAL A 79 -1.52 -9.31 -2.56
C VAL A 79 -2.37 -9.54 -3.81
N LEU A 80 -2.25 -10.72 -4.45
CA LEU A 80 -3.06 -11.09 -5.61
C LEU A 80 -4.55 -11.21 -5.29
N GLU A 81 -4.91 -11.78 -4.13
CA GLU A 81 -6.27 -11.77 -3.61
C GLU A 81 -6.79 -10.33 -3.42
N GLY A 82 -5.97 -9.46 -2.87
CA GLY A 82 -6.30 -8.03 -2.71
C GLY A 82 -6.44 -7.28 -4.04
N VAL A 83 -5.67 -7.65 -5.07
CA VAL A 83 -5.85 -7.13 -6.44
C VAL A 83 -7.21 -7.54 -7.00
N ALA A 84 -7.62 -8.80 -6.80
CA ALA A 84 -8.94 -9.28 -7.23
C ALA A 84 -10.06 -8.51 -6.52
N ALA A 85 -9.97 -8.36 -5.18
CA ALA A 85 -10.93 -7.57 -4.41
C ALA A 85 -11.01 -6.10 -4.86
N ALA A 86 -9.88 -5.47 -5.18
CA ALA A 86 -9.87 -4.10 -5.68
C ALA A 86 -10.56 -3.95 -7.04
N ARG A 87 -10.36 -4.93 -7.93
CA ARG A 87 -11.02 -4.97 -9.24
C ARG A 87 -12.51 -5.22 -9.14
N GLU A 88 -12.93 -6.10 -8.24
CA GLU A 88 -14.36 -6.41 -8.01
C GLU A 88 -15.17 -5.17 -7.65
N VAL A 89 -14.57 -4.25 -6.89
CA VAL A 89 -15.22 -3.03 -6.47
C VAL A 89 -14.83 -1.80 -7.30
N ASP A 90 -14.13 -1.96 -8.41
CA ASP A 90 -13.59 -0.87 -9.24
C ASP A 90 -12.91 0.22 -8.38
N ALA A 91 -12.02 -0.19 -7.48
CA ALA A 91 -11.38 0.72 -6.55
C ALA A 91 -10.51 1.76 -7.28
N ASP A 92 -10.72 3.04 -6.99
CA ASP A 92 -9.92 4.18 -7.45
C ASP A 92 -9.04 4.78 -6.36
N GLY A 93 -9.03 4.14 -5.18
CA GLY A 93 -8.14 4.45 -4.06
C GLY A 93 -8.11 3.31 -3.04
N ILE A 94 -7.04 3.25 -2.25
CA ILE A 94 -6.86 2.25 -1.19
C ILE A 94 -6.63 2.95 0.15
N VAL A 95 -7.25 2.44 1.22
CA VAL A 95 -6.94 2.81 2.60
C VAL A 95 -6.31 1.63 3.30
N ALA A 96 -5.00 1.69 3.57
CA ALA A 96 -4.30 0.70 4.39
C ALA A 96 -4.52 1.00 5.88
N VAL A 97 -5.08 0.08 6.63
CA VAL A 97 -5.29 0.21 8.09
C VAL A 97 -4.46 -0.83 8.81
N GLY A 98 -3.44 -0.40 9.54
CA GLY A 98 -2.59 -1.32 10.27
C GLY A 98 -1.12 -0.92 10.37
N GLY A 99 -0.27 -1.89 10.64
CA GLY A 99 1.19 -1.75 10.67
C GLY A 99 1.84 -1.97 9.30
N GLY A 100 3.15 -2.26 9.32
CA GLY A 100 3.96 -2.40 8.10
C GLY A 100 3.41 -3.38 7.07
N SER A 101 2.90 -4.54 7.49
CA SER A 101 2.36 -5.54 6.56
C SER A 101 1.12 -5.04 5.82
N ALA A 102 0.21 -4.33 6.49
CA ALA A 102 -0.97 -3.75 5.82
C ALA A 102 -0.55 -2.71 4.78
N VAL A 103 0.41 -1.84 5.12
CA VAL A 103 0.97 -0.83 4.21
C VAL A 103 1.65 -1.47 3.00
N VAL A 104 2.46 -2.50 3.22
CA VAL A 104 3.19 -3.22 2.16
C VAL A 104 2.21 -3.95 1.24
N THR A 105 1.22 -4.66 1.80
CA THR A 105 0.17 -5.34 1.03
C THR A 105 -0.61 -4.36 0.16
N ALA A 106 -1.11 -3.25 0.75
CA ALA A 106 -1.83 -2.22 0.01
C ALA A 106 -1.00 -1.62 -1.13
N ARG A 107 0.29 -1.38 -0.90
CA ARG A 107 1.19 -0.88 -1.93
C ARG A 107 1.44 -1.91 -3.03
N GLY A 108 1.62 -3.19 -2.68
CA GLY A 108 1.71 -4.29 -3.65
C GLY A 108 0.48 -4.35 -4.54
N ILE A 109 -0.73 -4.26 -3.95
CA ILE A 109 -2.00 -4.18 -4.68
C ILE A 109 -1.98 -2.99 -5.66
N THR A 110 -1.61 -1.80 -5.19
CA THR A 110 -1.57 -0.57 -6.00
C THR A 110 -0.61 -0.71 -7.19
N ILE A 111 0.54 -1.35 -6.99
CA ILE A 111 1.53 -1.58 -8.05
C ILE A 111 0.96 -2.56 -9.09
N LEU A 112 0.45 -3.71 -8.65
CA LEU A 112 -0.06 -4.76 -9.54
C LEU A 112 -1.37 -4.40 -10.26
N LEU A 113 -2.11 -3.40 -9.76
CA LEU A 113 -3.25 -2.82 -10.49
C LEU A 113 -2.79 -1.95 -11.67
N ALA A 114 -1.69 -1.24 -11.51
CA ALA A 114 -1.24 -0.22 -12.45
C ALA A 114 -0.26 -0.75 -13.50
N GLU A 115 0.68 -1.59 -13.10
CA GLU A 115 1.76 -2.05 -13.96
C GLU A 115 1.37 -3.31 -14.73
N LYS A 116 1.96 -3.48 -15.92
CA LYS A 116 1.81 -4.70 -16.72
C LYS A 116 2.96 -5.67 -16.42
N GLY A 117 2.66 -6.95 -16.32
CA GLY A 117 3.63 -8.00 -16.05
C GLY A 117 3.34 -8.75 -14.76
N THR A 118 4.11 -9.78 -14.51
CA THR A 118 4.06 -10.57 -13.27
C THR A 118 4.77 -9.84 -12.12
N ALA A 119 4.47 -10.22 -10.88
CA ALA A 119 5.15 -9.66 -9.72
C ALA A 119 6.67 -9.85 -9.81
N GLN A 120 7.12 -11.02 -10.31
CA GLN A 120 8.54 -11.33 -10.49
C GLN A 120 9.22 -10.40 -11.50
N GLU A 121 8.55 -10.09 -12.63
CA GLU A 121 9.07 -9.15 -13.64
C GLU A 121 9.16 -7.71 -13.11
N LEU A 122 8.28 -7.35 -12.18
CA LEU A 122 8.22 -6.02 -11.56
C LEU A 122 9.18 -5.85 -10.37
N CYS A 123 9.80 -6.93 -9.89
CA CYS A 123 10.77 -6.89 -8.81
C CYS A 123 12.18 -6.51 -9.29
N THR A 124 13.03 -6.11 -8.32
CA THR A 124 14.45 -5.94 -8.57
C THR A 124 15.07 -7.29 -8.97
N GLN A 125 15.76 -7.32 -10.10
CA GLN A 125 16.50 -8.47 -10.60
C GLN A 125 17.93 -8.47 -10.08
N TYR A 126 18.47 -9.64 -9.76
CA TYR A 126 19.83 -9.83 -9.26
C TYR A 126 20.63 -10.74 -10.22
N PRO A 127 20.99 -10.26 -11.43
CA PRO A 127 21.72 -11.08 -12.39
C PRO A 127 23.11 -11.39 -11.87
N GLU A 128 23.57 -12.63 -12.08
CA GLU A 128 24.89 -13.10 -11.63
C GLU A 128 26.01 -12.22 -12.18
N GLY A 129 26.93 -11.80 -11.32
CA GLY A 129 28.08 -10.97 -11.66
C GLY A 129 27.77 -9.54 -12.11
N LYS A 130 26.53 -9.07 -11.95
CA LYS A 130 26.12 -7.70 -12.30
C LYS A 130 25.43 -7.00 -11.14
N PRO A 131 25.41 -5.67 -11.11
CA PRO A 131 24.65 -4.93 -10.13
C PRO A 131 23.15 -5.23 -10.22
N PRO A 132 22.39 -5.10 -9.11
CA PRO A 132 20.94 -5.22 -9.12
C PRO A 132 20.28 -4.24 -10.10
N VAL A 133 19.27 -4.72 -10.82
CA VAL A 133 18.50 -3.90 -11.77
C VAL A 133 17.05 -3.84 -11.32
N SER A 134 16.56 -2.64 -11.02
CA SER A 134 15.16 -2.41 -10.68
C SER A 134 14.41 -1.86 -11.88
N PRO A 135 13.26 -2.45 -12.25
CA PRO A 135 12.41 -1.89 -13.31
C PRO A 135 11.84 -0.53 -12.88
N ARG A 136 11.61 0.34 -13.85
CA ARG A 136 10.96 1.63 -13.60
C ARG A 136 9.45 1.45 -13.67
N LEU A 137 8.79 1.54 -12.54
CA LEU A 137 7.35 1.39 -12.41
C LEU A 137 6.66 2.74 -12.61
N MET A 138 6.44 3.13 -13.87
CA MET A 138 6.01 4.48 -14.25
C MET A 138 4.52 4.63 -14.49
N ALA A 139 3.74 3.55 -14.55
CA ALA A 139 2.30 3.64 -14.72
C ALA A 139 1.65 4.42 -13.57
N PRO A 140 0.65 5.30 -13.82
CA PRO A 140 -0.06 6.01 -12.77
C PRO A 140 -0.70 5.04 -11.77
N LYS A 141 -0.49 5.27 -10.47
CA LYS A 141 -1.08 4.47 -9.40
C LYS A 141 -2.28 5.19 -8.79
N ILE A 142 -3.28 4.43 -8.40
CA ILE A 142 -4.37 4.95 -7.58
C ILE A 142 -3.83 5.42 -6.21
N PRO A 143 -4.45 6.44 -5.59
CA PRO A 143 -4.05 6.93 -4.27
C PRO A 143 -4.03 5.84 -3.21
N ASN A 144 -3.01 5.90 -2.33
CA ASN A 144 -2.89 5.01 -1.19
C ASN A 144 -2.83 5.85 0.10
N PHE A 145 -3.88 5.78 0.89
CA PHE A 145 -4.02 6.40 2.20
C PHE A 145 -3.59 5.41 3.27
N ILE A 146 -2.98 5.88 4.35
CA ILE A 146 -2.41 5.00 5.37
C ILE A 146 -2.89 5.45 6.75
N VAL A 147 -3.60 4.57 7.46
CA VAL A 147 -3.98 4.71 8.87
C VAL A 147 -3.11 3.78 9.70
N LEU A 148 -2.07 4.34 10.31
CA LEU A 148 -1.05 3.56 11.03
C LEU A 148 -1.52 3.18 12.44
N THR A 149 -1.32 1.92 12.81
CA THR A 149 -1.49 1.40 14.18
C THR A 149 -0.16 1.31 14.92
N THR A 150 0.96 1.42 14.23
CA THR A 150 2.32 1.40 14.79
C THR A 150 3.27 2.16 13.89
N ALA A 151 4.33 2.70 14.47
CA ALA A 151 5.39 3.34 13.69
C ALA A 151 6.07 2.32 12.75
N THR A 152 6.18 2.69 11.47
CA THR A 152 6.84 1.86 10.45
C THR A 152 7.48 2.71 9.37
N THR A 153 8.66 2.32 8.94
CA THR A 153 9.35 2.95 7.80
C THR A 153 8.65 2.65 6.47
N ALA A 154 7.80 1.63 6.42
CA ALA A 154 7.01 1.32 5.23
C ALA A 154 6.12 2.48 4.78
N ALA A 155 5.65 3.32 5.72
CA ALA A 155 4.76 4.45 5.41
C ALA A 155 5.41 5.52 4.52
N THR A 156 6.74 5.69 4.60
CA THR A 156 7.49 6.75 3.91
C THR A 156 8.30 6.25 2.71
N ARG A 157 8.17 4.99 2.34
CA ARG A 157 8.90 4.39 1.21
C ARG A 157 7.99 4.22 0.00
N ALA A 158 8.53 4.42 -1.19
CA ALA A 158 7.82 4.15 -2.45
C ALA A 158 7.83 2.66 -2.82
N GLY A 159 8.93 1.96 -2.54
CA GLY A 159 9.08 0.53 -2.81
C GLY A 159 8.35 -0.35 -1.80
N THR A 160 8.16 -1.61 -2.17
CA THR A 160 7.57 -2.64 -1.31
C THR A 160 8.39 -3.93 -1.42
N ALA A 161 8.34 -4.76 -0.37
CA ALA A 161 8.95 -6.09 -0.36
C ALA A 161 7.86 -7.11 -0.04
N LEU A 162 7.70 -8.09 -0.89
CA LEU A 162 6.73 -9.17 -0.77
C LEU A 162 7.49 -10.48 -0.55
N ILE A 163 6.86 -11.44 0.10
CA ILE A 163 7.36 -12.81 0.16
C ILE A 163 6.62 -13.62 -0.90
N ASP A 164 7.37 -14.30 -1.76
CA ASP A 164 6.82 -15.27 -2.68
C ASP A 164 7.07 -16.69 -2.15
N PRO A 165 6.04 -17.37 -1.60
CA PRO A 165 6.21 -18.68 -1.00
C PRO A 165 6.60 -19.76 -2.00
N GLU A 166 6.30 -19.57 -3.29
CA GLU A 166 6.59 -20.55 -4.35
C GLU A 166 8.04 -20.47 -4.82
N SER A 167 8.61 -19.26 -4.88
CA SER A 167 10.02 -19.06 -5.28
C SER A 167 10.99 -19.14 -4.11
N GLY A 168 10.52 -19.13 -2.86
CA GLY A 168 11.37 -19.13 -1.67
C GLY A 168 12.09 -17.79 -1.42
N HIS A 169 11.67 -16.71 -2.05
CA HIS A 169 12.20 -15.34 -1.95
C HIS A 169 11.22 -14.39 -1.28
#